data_94ab1d20c3f15fba5c486270ec599533
#
_entry.id   94ab1d20c3f15fba5c486270ec599533
#
_cell.length_a   1.000
_cell.length_b   1.000
_cell.length_c   1.000
_cell.angle_alpha   90.00
_cell.angle_beta   90.00
_cell.angle_gamma   90.00
#
_symmetry.space_group_name_H-M   'P 1'
#
loop_
_entity.id
_entity.type
_entity.pdbx_description
1 polymer ?
#
loop_
_entity_poly.entity_id
_entity_poly.type
_entity_poly.pdbx_seq_one_letter_code
_entity_poly.pdbx_strand_id
1 'polypeptide(L)'
;LYIVRTGLLSKALQAFDIDMMGRDYLWSLANDYYDFSVTYCGHGFEYVDTIVTSWYQAGIINHPYPFHNDILKVFVEMGFPGFVFWAGIQYIITPIFWLHYADEETTLLYLSNLSYMTVTYLTDNTSFSFWCTMALRLLPLAYSVQRRKPPKPQVWKPKDKKEMQDRIRILMQET
;
A
#
# COMPACT_ATOMS: atom_id res chain seq x y z
N LEU A 1 -0.81 11.19 12.39
CA LEU A 1 -0.67 12.62 12.12
C LEU A 1 -0.36 13.42 13.38
N TYR A 2 -1.18 13.34 14.43
CA TYR A 2 -0.95 14.09 15.69
C TYR A 2 0.44 13.86 16.30
N ILE A 3 0.90 12.62 16.37
CA ILE A 3 2.23 12.25 16.88
C ILE A 3 3.40 12.83 16.05
N VAL A 4 3.17 13.03 14.75
CA VAL A 4 4.15 13.70 13.87
C VAL A 4 4.19 15.19 14.16
N ARG A 5 3.01 15.84 14.17
CA ARG A 5 2.89 17.29 14.43
C ARG A 5 3.45 17.72 15.78
N THR A 6 3.25 16.92 16.81
CA THR A 6 3.71 17.19 18.18
C THR A 6 5.19 16.84 18.42
N GLY A 7 5.87 16.23 17.44
CA GLY A 7 7.23 15.72 17.57
C GLY A 7 7.35 14.49 18.49
N LEU A 8 6.23 13.90 18.91
CA LEU A 8 6.26 12.68 19.73
C LEU A 8 6.88 11.49 18.99
N LEU A 9 6.66 11.40 17.68
CA LEU A 9 7.28 10.36 16.85
C LEU A 9 8.81 10.52 16.86
N SER A 10 9.32 11.72 16.65
CA SER A 10 10.77 11.99 16.66
C SER A 10 11.39 11.66 18.01
N LYS A 11 10.74 12.05 19.11
CA LYS A 11 11.20 11.72 20.47
C LYS A 11 11.22 10.22 20.73
N ALA A 12 10.18 9.50 20.27
CA ALA A 12 10.12 8.05 20.41
C ALA A 12 11.23 7.36 19.61
N LEU A 13 11.49 7.78 18.36
CA LEU A 13 12.55 7.21 17.53
C LEU A 13 13.94 7.50 18.08
N GLN A 14 14.18 8.73 18.59
CA GLN A 14 15.43 9.09 19.27
C GLN A 14 15.69 8.25 20.53
N ALA A 15 14.64 7.85 21.27
CA ALA A 15 14.78 6.96 22.42
C ALA A 15 15.30 5.55 22.05
N PHE A 16 15.22 5.18 20.77
CA PHE A 16 15.78 3.96 20.21
C PHE A 16 17.07 4.19 19.41
N ASP A 17 17.74 5.33 19.60
CA ASP A 17 18.95 5.75 18.86
C ASP A 17 18.74 5.81 17.33
N ILE A 18 17.51 6.05 16.87
CA ILE A 18 17.20 6.23 15.45
C ILE A 18 17.37 7.69 15.07
N ASP A 19 18.41 7.97 14.26
CA ASP A 19 18.64 9.30 13.71
C ASP A 19 17.58 9.65 12.63
N MET A 20 16.89 10.76 12.85
CA MET A 20 15.88 11.28 11.93
C MET A 20 16.46 11.97 10.69
N MET A 21 17.77 12.21 10.66
CA MET A 21 18.48 12.84 9.54
C MET A 21 17.83 14.16 9.05
N GLY A 22 17.27 14.95 9.98
CA GLY A 22 16.61 16.24 9.69
C GLY A 22 15.16 16.14 9.17
N ARG A 23 14.58 14.94 9.10
CA ARG A 23 13.17 14.73 8.66
C ARG A 23 12.17 15.41 9.57
N ASP A 24 12.41 15.40 10.88
CA ASP A 24 11.61 16.08 11.89
C ASP A 24 11.55 17.59 11.65
N TYR A 25 12.66 18.18 11.21
CA TYR A 25 12.69 19.60 10.83
C TYR A 25 11.80 19.85 9.59
N LEU A 26 11.91 19.04 8.53
CA LEU A 26 11.05 19.15 7.36
C LEU A 26 9.56 19.01 7.71
N TRP A 27 9.23 18.07 8.58
CA TRP A 27 7.83 17.89 9.01
C TRP A 27 7.33 19.05 9.86
N SER A 28 8.20 19.65 10.67
CA SER A 28 7.85 20.84 11.46
C SER A 28 7.57 22.06 10.58
N LEU A 29 8.32 22.26 9.49
CA LEU A 29 8.06 23.30 8.51
C LEU A 29 6.70 23.14 7.82
N ALA A 30 6.23 21.91 7.66
CA ALA A 30 4.93 21.64 7.04
C ALA A 30 3.74 21.98 7.94
N ASN A 31 3.93 22.16 9.26
CA ASN A 31 2.83 22.39 10.20
C ASN A 31 2.00 23.66 9.92
N ASP A 32 2.57 24.64 9.23
CA ASP A 32 1.89 25.88 8.85
C ASP A 32 1.03 25.73 7.59
N TYR A 33 1.12 24.59 6.90
CA TYR A 33 0.46 24.34 5.62
C TYR A 33 -0.73 23.39 5.71
N TYR A 34 -1.13 22.99 6.91
CA TYR A 34 -2.34 22.15 7.08
C TYR A 34 -3.00 22.39 8.44
N ASP A 35 -4.29 22.11 8.49
CA ASP A 35 -5.08 22.15 9.73
C ASP A 35 -5.76 20.80 9.99
N PHE A 36 -5.88 20.43 11.28
CA PHE A 36 -6.62 19.24 11.70
C PHE A 36 -8.12 19.52 11.80
N SER A 37 -8.69 20.07 10.74
CA SER A 37 -10.12 20.30 10.61
C SER A 37 -10.76 19.27 9.69
N VAL A 38 -11.97 18.85 10.01
CA VAL A 38 -12.80 18.00 9.11
C VAL A 38 -13.15 18.70 7.80
N THR A 39 -13.07 20.03 7.77
CA THR A 39 -13.31 20.88 6.59
C THR A 39 -12.03 21.14 5.78
N TYR A 40 -10.87 20.69 6.25
CA TYR A 40 -9.62 20.85 5.51
C TYR A 40 -9.64 19.98 4.24
N CYS A 41 -9.64 20.61 3.07
CA CYS A 41 -9.74 19.93 1.77
C CYS A 41 -8.40 19.63 1.10
N GLY A 42 -7.27 19.99 1.73
CA GLY A 42 -5.92 19.83 1.14
C GLY A 42 -5.59 20.88 0.09
N HIS A 43 -4.37 20.80 -0.43
CA HIS A 43 -3.83 21.75 -1.40
C HIS A 43 -3.73 21.20 -2.83
N GLY A 44 -4.01 19.90 -3.03
CA GLY A 44 -3.85 19.22 -4.30
C GLY A 44 -2.55 18.40 -4.37
N PHE A 45 -2.48 17.50 -5.36
CA PHE A 45 -1.32 16.64 -5.58
C PHE A 45 -0.06 17.44 -5.92
N GLU A 46 1.11 16.92 -5.53
CA GLU A 46 2.43 17.52 -5.72
C GLU A 46 2.66 18.84 -4.96
N TYR A 47 1.69 19.27 -4.15
CA TYR A 47 1.85 20.49 -3.37
C TYR A 47 3.03 20.43 -2.40
N VAL A 48 3.21 19.31 -1.70
CA VAL A 48 4.32 19.12 -0.76
C VAL A 48 5.67 19.20 -1.46
N ASP A 49 5.80 18.65 -2.66
CA ASP A 49 7.05 18.72 -3.43
C ASP A 49 7.33 20.16 -3.89
N THR A 50 6.27 20.90 -4.21
CA THR A 50 6.36 22.32 -4.56
C THR A 50 6.83 23.16 -3.39
N ILE A 51 6.27 22.97 -2.17
CA ILE A 51 6.71 23.74 -1.00
C ILE A 51 8.14 23.38 -0.56
N VAL A 52 8.53 22.11 -0.61
CA VAL A 52 9.92 21.69 -0.34
C VAL A 52 10.88 22.37 -1.32
N THR A 53 10.53 22.44 -2.60
CA THR A 53 11.31 23.16 -3.59
C THR A 53 11.40 24.65 -3.27
N SER A 54 10.30 25.27 -2.83
CA SER A 54 10.29 26.68 -2.44
C SER A 54 11.14 26.97 -1.21
N TRP A 55 11.16 26.08 -0.22
CA TRP A 55 12.05 26.19 0.95
C TRP A 55 13.51 26.11 0.56
N TYR A 56 13.86 25.25 -0.38
CA TYR A 56 15.21 25.18 -0.93
C TYR A 56 15.60 26.49 -1.66
N GLN A 57 14.73 27.01 -2.51
CA GLN A 57 14.98 28.28 -3.23
C GLN A 57 15.09 29.48 -2.28
N ALA A 58 14.35 29.44 -1.17
CA ALA A 58 14.44 30.47 -0.13
C ALA A 58 15.64 30.31 0.82
N GLY A 59 16.46 29.26 0.67
CA GLY A 59 17.59 28.97 1.54
C GLY A 59 17.22 28.48 2.95
N ILE A 60 15.96 28.06 3.16
CA ILE A 60 15.49 27.51 4.44
C ILE A 60 16.06 26.10 4.66
N ILE A 61 16.18 25.34 3.59
CA ILE A 61 16.81 24.02 3.56
C ILE A 61 17.98 24.01 2.56
N ASN A 62 19.00 23.20 2.82
CA ASN A 62 20.22 23.16 2.02
C ASN A 62 20.10 22.31 0.74
N HIS A 63 19.08 21.45 0.69
CA HIS A 63 18.82 20.55 -0.45
C HIS A 63 17.33 20.24 -0.53
N PRO A 64 16.74 20.07 -1.72
CA PRO A 64 15.34 19.66 -1.89
C PRO A 64 15.18 18.16 -1.58
N TYR A 65 15.23 17.81 -0.29
CA TYR A 65 15.07 16.44 0.16
C TYR A 65 13.63 15.97 -0.08
N PRO A 66 13.43 14.69 -0.39
CA PRO A 66 12.10 14.09 -0.35
C PRO A 66 11.47 14.26 1.05
N PHE A 67 10.14 14.41 1.11
CA PHE A 67 9.44 14.72 2.36
C PHE A 67 9.50 13.59 3.41
N HIS A 68 9.69 12.35 2.96
CA HIS A 68 9.89 11.16 3.79
C HIS A 68 8.80 10.90 4.85
N ASN A 69 7.56 11.26 4.54
CA ASN A 69 6.39 10.89 5.34
C ASN A 69 5.14 10.91 4.45
N ASP A 70 4.83 9.75 3.88
CA ASP A 70 3.72 9.61 2.96
C ASP A 70 2.36 9.86 3.61
N ILE A 71 2.20 9.49 4.89
CA ILE A 71 0.94 9.70 5.62
C ILE A 71 0.66 11.18 5.79
N LEU A 72 1.69 11.96 6.15
CA LEU A 72 1.55 13.41 6.28
C LEU A 72 1.36 14.07 4.91
N LYS A 73 2.12 13.63 3.89
CA LYS A 73 1.99 14.13 2.51
C LYS A 73 0.57 13.94 1.98
N VAL A 74 0.01 12.73 2.10
CA VAL A 74 -1.38 12.44 1.70
C VAL A 74 -2.36 13.37 2.42
N PHE A 75 -2.17 13.61 3.72
CA PHE A 75 -3.06 14.50 4.46
C PHE A 75 -2.95 15.95 3.99
N VAL A 76 -1.74 16.47 3.81
CA VAL A 76 -1.52 17.85 3.33
C VAL A 76 -2.10 18.07 1.94
N GLU A 77 -1.94 17.10 1.05
CA GLU A 77 -2.35 17.21 -0.35
C GLU A 77 -3.85 16.92 -0.56
N MET A 78 -4.40 15.90 0.09
CA MET A 78 -5.78 15.46 -0.12
C MET A 78 -6.78 15.97 0.92
N GLY A 79 -6.29 16.57 1.99
CA GLY A 79 -7.11 17.02 3.10
C GLY A 79 -7.76 15.90 3.91
N PHE A 80 -8.63 16.26 4.84
CA PHE A 80 -9.29 15.29 5.72
C PHE A 80 -10.16 14.27 4.97
N PRO A 81 -11.06 14.67 4.03
CA PRO A 81 -11.89 13.70 3.31
C PRO A 81 -11.06 12.73 2.46
N GLY A 82 -10.08 13.24 1.73
CA GLY A 82 -9.22 12.42 0.88
C GLY A 82 -8.34 11.46 1.70
N PHE A 83 -7.82 11.94 2.83
CA PHE A 83 -7.06 11.11 3.76
C PHE A 83 -7.90 9.99 4.36
N VAL A 84 -9.13 10.27 4.82
CA VAL A 84 -10.05 9.25 5.35
C VAL A 84 -10.39 8.21 4.28
N PHE A 85 -10.63 8.64 3.05
CA PHE A 85 -10.87 7.73 1.93
C PHE A 85 -9.65 6.85 1.64
N TRP A 86 -8.47 7.43 1.53
CA TRP A 86 -7.22 6.70 1.33
C TRP A 86 -6.94 5.71 2.47
N ALA A 87 -7.03 6.16 3.73
CA ALA A 87 -6.82 5.31 4.90
C ALA A 87 -7.87 4.21 5.00
N GLY A 88 -9.14 4.52 4.70
CA GLY A 88 -10.23 3.55 4.66
C GLY A 88 -9.98 2.41 3.67
N ILE A 89 -9.51 2.73 2.46
CA ILE A 89 -9.14 1.71 1.47
C ILE A 89 -7.96 0.88 1.99
N GLN A 90 -6.90 1.52 2.50
CA GLN A 90 -5.67 0.84 2.90
C GLN A 90 -5.84 -0.05 4.12
N TYR A 91 -6.51 0.46 5.16
CA TYR A 91 -6.50 -0.15 6.49
C TYR A 91 -7.83 -0.81 6.88
N ILE A 92 -8.89 -0.63 6.10
CA ILE A 92 -10.21 -1.22 6.39
C ILE A 92 -10.66 -2.10 5.22
N ILE A 93 -10.91 -1.51 4.05
CA ILE A 93 -11.54 -2.21 2.93
C ILE A 93 -10.67 -3.34 2.41
N THR A 94 -9.39 -3.04 2.12
CA THR A 94 -8.48 -4.05 1.57
C THR A 94 -8.15 -5.17 2.56
N PRO A 95 -7.85 -4.91 3.86
CA PRO A 95 -7.73 -5.98 4.85
C PRO A 95 -8.96 -6.87 4.98
N ILE A 96 -10.17 -6.28 5.06
CA ILE A 96 -11.42 -7.05 5.12
C ILE A 96 -11.58 -7.94 3.89
N PHE A 97 -11.27 -7.42 2.69
CA PHE A 97 -11.28 -8.21 1.47
C PHE A 97 -10.36 -9.44 1.58
N TRP A 98 -9.11 -9.27 2.01
CA TRP A 98 -8.16 -10.38 2.16
C TRP A 98 -8.59 -11.38 3.23
N LEU A 99 -9.08 -10.91 4.37
CA LEU A 99 -9.61 -11.76 5.44
C LEU A 99 -10.80 -12.61 4.98
N HIS A 100 -11.60 -12.13 4.04
CA HIS A 100 -12.81 -12.81 3.59
C HIS A 100 -12.56 -13.75 2.39
N TYR A 101 -11.67 -13.39 1.48
CA TYR A 101 -11.51 -14.07 0.20
C TYR A 101 -10.21 -14.87 0.03
N ALA A 102 -9.22 -14.67 0.90
CA ALA A 102 -7.95 -15.37 0.84
C ALA A 102 -7.84 -16.47 1.89
N ASP A 103 -6.90 -17.38 1.69
CA ASP A 103 -6.50 -18.33 2.71
C ASP A 103 -5.68 -17.65 3.83
N GLU A 104 -5.55 -18.33 4.97
CA GLU A 104 -4.86 -17.80 6.15
C GLU A 104 -3.43 -17.37 5.87
N GLU A 105 -2.66 -18.15 5.12
CA GLU A 105 -1.25 -17.84 4.84
C GLU A 105 -1.13 -16.60 3.93
N THR A 106 -1.97 -16.49 2.90
CA THR A 106 -2.03 -15.32 2.02
C THR A 106 -2.44 -14.07 2.79
N THR A 107 -3.40 -14.21 3.70
CA THR A 107 -3.87 -13.12 4.56
C THR A 107 -2.76 -12.67 5.51
N LEU A 108 -2.04 -13.58 6.15
CA LEU A 108 -0.91 -13.26 7.03
C LEU A 108 0.21 -12.56 6.24
N LEU A 109 0.53 -13.03 5.04
CA LEU A 109 1.51 -12.38 4.17
C LEU A 109 1.08 -10.94 3.83
N TYR A 110 -0.20 -10.75 3.48
CA TYR A 110 -0.75 -9.43 3.20
C TYR A 110 -0.66 -8.49 4.43
N LEU A 111 -1.07 -8.96 5.61
CA LEU A 111 -1.04 -8.16 6.84
C LEU A 111 0.40 -7.81 7.26
N SER A 112 1.35 -8.73 7.08
CA SER A 112 2.77 -8.46 7.30
C SER A 112 3.30 -7.38 6.36
N ASN A 113 2.95 -7.46 5.07
CA ASN A 113 3.31 -6.44 4.09
C ASN A 113 2.66 -5.09 4.40
N LEU A 114 1.40 -5.07 4.82
CA LEU A 114 0.70 -3.85 5.23
C LEU A 114 1.37 -3.19 6.43
N SER A 115 1.78 -3.99 7.43
CA SER A 115 2.50 -3.50 8.60
C SER A 115 3.84 -2.88 8.21
N TYR A 116 4.61 -3.56 7.35
CA TYR A 116 5.86 -3.03 6.82
C TYR A 116 5.64 -1.72 6.04
N MET A 117 4.67 -1.68 5.13
CA MET A 117 4.33 -0.47 4.39
C MET A 117 3.92 0.68 5.30
N THR A 118 3.21 0.40 6.41
CA THR A 118 2.79 1.45 7.35
C THR A 118 4.01 2.11 8.01
N VAL A 119 5.01 1.30 8.40
CA VAL A 119 6.27 1.83 8.94
C VAL A 119 6.99 2.68 7.88
N THR A 120 7.10 2.19 6.66
CA THR A 120 7.77 2.94 5.57
C THR A 120 7.01 4.21 5.20
N TYR A 121 5.69 4.24 5.24
CA TYR A 121 4.88 5.45 5.03
C TYR A 121 5.10 6.53 6.09
N LEU A 122 5.53 6.15 7.29
CA LEU A 122 5.86 7.10 8.35
C LEU A 122 7.27 7.67 8.23
N THR A 123 8.16 6.97 7.54
CA THR A 123 9.61 7.26 7.57
C THR A 123 10.23 7.46 6.20
N ASP A 124 9.48 7.21 5.11
CA ASP A 124 9.99 7.28 3.74
C ASP A 124 8.89 7.65 2.73
N ASN A 125 9.24 7.74 1.43
CA ASN A 125 8.34 8.08 0.31
C ASN A 125 7.94 6.85 -0.52
N THR A 126 7.54 5.77 0.13
CA THR A 126 7.27 4.49 -0.55
C THR A 126 5.92 4.43 -1.26
N SER A 127 4.90 5.19 -0.80
CA SER A 127 3.58 5.20 -1.44
C SER A 127 3.60 5.83 -2.83
N PHE A 128 4.52 6.75 -3.05
CA PHE A 128 4.75 7.41 -4.33
C PHE A 128 5.79 6.67 -5.20
N SER A 129 6.46 5.66 -4.66
CA SER A 129 7.29 4.74 -5.44
C SER A 129 6.42 3.64 -6.04
N PHE A 130 6.05 3.81 -7.31
CA PHE A 130 5.21 2.84 -8.03
C PHE A 130 5.71 1.40 -7.89
N TRP A 131 7.00 1.17 -8.08
CA TRP A 131 7.59 -0.17 -8.03
C TRP A 131 7.51 -0.82 -6.65
N CYS A 132 7.84 -0.08 -5.59
CA CYS A 132 7.76 -0.58 -4.23
C CYS A 132 6.31 -0.91 -3.85
N THR A 133 5.39 -0.01 -4.12
CA THR A 133 3.97 -0.18 -3.82
C THR A 133 3.36 -1.35 -4.60
N MET A 134 3.68 -1.48 -5.89
CA MET A 134 3.19 -2.58 -6.72
C MET A 134 3.77 -3.92 -6.27
N ALA A 135 5.07 -4.01 -6.01
CA ALA A 135 5.70 -5.24 -5.53
C ALA A 135 5.06 -5.72 -4.23
N LEU A 136 4.94 -4.86 -3.23
CA LEU A 136 4.38 -5.22 -1.92
C LEU A 136 2.89 -5.61 -1.99
N ARG A 137 2.11 -4.98 -2.88
CA ARG A 137 0.68 -5.30 -3.05
C ARG A 137 0.44 -6.54 -3.89
N LEU A 138 1.28 -6.79 -4.90
CA LEU A 138 1.13 -7.92 -5.79
C LEU A 138 1.73 -9.22 -5.23
N LEU A 139 2.65 -9.16 -4.26
CA LEU A 139 3.24 -10.34 -3.63
C LEU A 139 2.18 -11.32 -3.07
N PRO A 140 1.20 -10.88 -2.24
CA PRO A 140 0.17 -11.79 -1.74
C PRO A 140 -0.69 -12.36 -2.86
N LEU A 141 -0.98 -11.56 -3.89
CA LEU A 141 -1.75 -12.01 -5.05
C LEU A 141 -0.99 -13.08 -5.85
N ALA A 142 0.29 -12.83 -6.16
CA ALA A 142 1.15 -13.79 -6.86
C ALA A 142 1.27 -15.10 -6.06
N TYR A 143 1.44 -15.01 -4.75
CA TYR A 143 1.48 -16.16 -3.86
C TYR A 143 0.17 -16.95 -3.88
N SER A 144 -0.99 -16.30 -3.81
CA SER A 144 -2.29 -16.95 -3.87
C SER A 144 -2.54 -17.66 -5.21
N VAL A 145 -2.12 -17.06 -6.32
CA VAL A 145 -2.24 -17.65 -7.66
C VAL A 145 -1.36 -18.89 -7.80
N GLN A 146 -0.11 -18.82 -7.31
CA GLN A 146 0.84 -19.93 -7.37
C GLN A 146 0.34 -21.16 -6.59
N ARG A 147 -0.38 -20.96 -5.49
CA ARG A 147 -0.93 -22.04 -4.65
C ARG A 147 -2.22 -22.63 -5.15
N ARG A 148 -2.92 -21.99 -6.07
CA ARG A 148 -4.12 -22.58 -6.69
C ARG A 148 -3.72 -23.82 -7.44
N LYS A 149 -4.03 -25.00 -6.88
CA LYS A 149 -3.84 -26.26 -7.58
C LYS A 149 -4.62 -26.18 -8.90
N PRO A 150 -4.02 -26.56 -10.03
CA PRO A 150 -4.77 -26.67 -11.27
C PRO A 150 -5.99 -27.56 -11.03
N PRO A 151 -7.15 -27.25 -11.62
CA PRO A 151 -8.31 -28.10 -11.49
C PRO A 151 -7.89 -29.52 -11.86
N LYS A 152 -8.22 -30.50 -11.00
CA LYS A 152 -7.93 -31.91 -11.30
C LYS A 152 -8.47 -32.18 -12.66
N PRO A 153 -7.68 -32.74 -13.61
CA PRO A 153 -8.19 -33.10 -14.91
C PRO A 153 -9.44 -33.97 -14.69
N GLN A 154 -10.53 -33.54 -15.26
CA GLN A 154 -11.75 -34.35 -15.21
C GLN A 154 -11.46 -35.65 -15.97
N VAL A 155 -11.09 -36.68 -15.19
CA VAL A 155 -10.95 -38.02 -15.75
C VAL A 155 -12.36 -38.46 -16.13
N TRP A 156 -12.65 -38.43 -17.40
CA TRP A 156 -13.92 -38.94 -17.93
C TRP A 156 -14.06 -40.43 -17.54
N LYS A 157 -15.13 -40.74 -16.83
CA LYS A 157 -15.46 -42.11 -16.45
C LYS A 157 -16.72 -42.47 -17.20
N PRO A 158 -16.69 -43.44 -18.12
CA PRO A 158 -17.90 -43.89 -18.82
C PRO A 158 -18.88 -44.45 -17.79
N LYS A 159 -20.14 -44.09 -17.93
CA LYS A 159 -21.22 -44.63 -17.09
C LYS A 159 -21.50 -46.09 -17.36
N ASP A 160 -21.33 -46.49 -18.62
CA ASP A 160 -21.47 -47.87 -19.06
C ASP A 160 -20.56 -48.18 -20.27
N LYS A 161 -20.56 -49.46 -20.66
CA LYS A 161 -19.73 -49.95 -21.76
C LYS A 161 -20.14 -49.38 -23.12
N LYS A 162 -21.41 -49.01 -23.26
CA LYS A 162 -21.96 -48.45 -24.51
C LYS A 162 -21.47 -47.02 -24.71
N GLU A 163 -21.52 -46.18 -23.68
CA GLU A 163 -20.99 -44.80 -23.71
C GLU A 163 -19.50 -44.78 -24.08
N MET A 164 -18.72 -45.74 -23.56
CA MET A 164 -17.32 -45.88 -23.91
C MET A 164 -17.10 -46.22 -25.38
N GLN A 165 -17.90 -47.14 -25.93
CA GLN A 165 -17.81 -47.53 -27.34
C GLN A 165 -18.19 -46.39 -28.28
N ASP A 166 -19.26 -45.67 -27.96
CA ASP A 166 -19.73 -44.54 -28.77
C ASP A 166 -18.67 -43.44 -28.84
N ARG A 167 -17.99 -43.14 -27.72
CA ARG A 167 -16.92 -42.15 -27.69
C ARG A 167 -15.69 -42.57 -28.49
N ILE A 168 -15.28 -43.84 -28.39
CA ILE A 168 -14.20 -44.39 -29.22
C ILE A 168 -14.54 -44.26 -30.71
N ARG A 169 -15.80 -44.52 -31.10
CA ARG A 169 -16.24 -44.40 -32.49
C ARG A 169 -16.14 -42.95 -33.01
N ILE A 170 -16.52 -41.96 -32.19
CA ILE A 170 -16.42 -40.55 -32.56
C ILE A 170 -14.93 -40.15 -32.73
N LEU A 171 -14.07 -40.50 -31.78
CA LEU A 171 -12.64 -40.20 -31.85
C LEU A 171 -11.95 -40.83 -33.08
N MET A 172 -12.39 -41.99 -33.51
CA MET A 172 -11.86 -42.66 -34.71
C MET A 172 -12.40 -42.07 -36.03
N GLN A 173 -13.43 -41.21 -35.99
CA GLN A 173 -13.94 -40.51 -37.15
C GLN A 173 -13.31 -39.11 -37.34
N GLU A 174 -12.67 -38.57 -36.30
CA GLU A 174 -12.01 -37.28 -36.32
C GLU A 174 -10.50 -37.36 -36.66
N THR A 175 -9.98 -38.60 -36.81
CA THR A 175 -8.61 -38.90 -37.26
C THR A 175 -8.60 -39.34 -38.70
#